data_90f130a86793195d5072d6221198faed
#
_entry.id   90f130a86793195d5072d6221198faed
#
_cell.length_a   1.000
_cell.length_b   1.000
_cell.length_c   1.000
_cell.angle_alpha   90.00
_cell.angle_beta   90.00
_cell.angle_gamma   90.00
#
_symmetry.space_group_name_H-M   'P 1'
#
loop_
_entity.id
_entity.type
_entity.pdbx_description
1 polymer ?
#
loop_
_entity_poly.entity_id
_entity_poly.type
_entity_poly.pdbx_seq_one_letter_code
_entity_poly.pdbx_strand_id
1 'polypeptide(L)'
;MIETFTVTDVGPKGGIGQAEMVAGRIVDFIGRAEKELVLALYDIRLPDPVGATVAQAFRDATERGVEVRLAYNDVPADPDAGNFLPALHPPPETNPEILSMLPIRTRAISGIPDLMHHKYMVRDREAVWTGSANWSIYSWTRQENVLATIESAEIASEYLANFDELWETGKVERSGHGDPNPIRVGDATVRAWFTPGHGEELAQRISSRLGSARRRIRIASPVLTSGPILGTLAEIADRQGVDIAGVLDEPQTDRVFDQWASTGSKWKIPLLTRVIEALPFHGKRSVPWGTGAVRDFMHAKVTVADDTTFLGSFNLSRSGEENAENMIEIEDPVTAERMASFIDETRLRYPRSSVPMVRGRDRKGVN
;
A
#
# COMPACT_ATOMS: atom_id res chain seq x y z
N MET A 1 -11.50 15.69 10.44
CA MET A 1 -12.45 14.55 10.17
C MET A 1 -11.70 13.45 9.45
N ILE A 2 -12.02 12.18 9.73
CA ILE A 2 -11.44 11.03 9.02
C ILE A 2 -12.55 10.29 8.30
N GLU A 3 -12.40 10.06 7.00
CA GLU A 3 -13.28 9.20 6.21
C GLU A 3 -12.46 8.07 5.61
N THR A 4 -12.92 6.83 5.73
CA THR A 4 -12.30 5.67 5.07
C THR A 4 -13.28 5.07 4.08
N PHE A 5 -12.77 4.59 2.96
CA PHE A 5 -13.55 3.82 2.00
C PHE A 5 -12.70 2.71 1.38
N THR A 6 -13.36 1.74 0.79
CA THR A 6 -12.73 0.53 0.29
C THR A 6 -13.15 0.26 -1.14
N VAL A 7 -12.27 -0.37 -1.89
CA VAL A 7 -12.57 -0.94 -3.20
C VAL A 7 -12.28 -2.44 -3.14
N THR A 8 -13.03 -3.21 -3.91
CA THR A 8 -12.93 -4.66 -3.94
C THR A 8 -12.83 -5.17 -5.37
N ASP A 9 -12.38 -6.39 -5.55
CA ASP A 9 -12.46 -7.05 -6.86
C ASP A 9 -13.93 -7.28 -7.21
N VAL A 10 -14.42 -6.56 -8.20
CA VAL A 10 -15.80 -6.67 -8.73
C VAL A 10 -15.88 -7.54 -9.98
N GLY A 11 -14.78 -8.22 -10.32
CA GLY A 11 -14.69 -9.08 -11.49
C GLY A 11 -14.62 -8.33 -12.83
N PRO A 12 -14.45 -9.06 -13.93
CA PRO A 12 -14.22 -8.46 -15.25
C PRO A 12 -15.40 -7.68 -15.81
N LYS A 13 -16.62 -7.91 -15.32
CA LYS A 13 -17.85 -7.32 -15.88
C LYS A 13 -18.39 -6.11 -15.10
N GLY A 14 -17.92 -5.85 -13.87
CA GLY A 14 -18.50 -4.86 -12.97
C GLY A 14 -17.62 -3.62 -12.72
N GLY A 15 -16.46 -3.55 -13.35
CA GLY A 15 -15.40 -2.64 -12.92
C GLY A 15 -15.60 -1.15 -13.21
N ILE A 16 -16.32 -0.77 -14.28
CA ILE A 16 -16.35 0.62 -14.70
C ILE A 16 -17.02 1.54 -13.67
N GLY A 17 -18.16 1.15 -13.12
CA GLY A 17 -18.87 1.96 -12.12
C GLY A 17 -18.07 2.16 -10.83
N GLN A 18 -17.28 1.16 -10.38
CA GLN A 18 -16.38 1.34 -9.24
C GLN A 18 -15.22 2.28 -9.59
N ALA A 19 -14.65 2.16 -10.81
CA ALA A 19 -13.61 3.09 -11.26
C ALA A 19 -14.13 4.53 -11.35
N GLU A 20 -15.33 4.73 -11.87
CA GLU A 20 -16.00 6.05 -11.92
C GLU A 20 -16.26 6.60 -10.52
N MET A 21 -16.66 5.76 -9.57
CA MET A 21 -16.85 6.18 -8.17
C MET A 21 -15.52 6.64 -7.53
N VAL A 22 -14.43 5.90 -7.75
CA VAL A 22 -13.10 6.30 -7.24
C VAL A 22 -12.63 7.59 -7.92
N ALA A 23 -12.78 7.69 -9.26
CA ALA A 23 -12.46 8.90 -10.00
C ALA A 23 -13.26 10.10 -9.51
N GLY A 24 -14.57 9.94 -9.29
CA GLY A 24 -15.42 11.00 -8.75
C GLY A 24 -14.94 11.54 -7.41
N ARG A 25 -14.55 10.66 -6.48
CA ARG A 25 -13.96 11.08 -5.18
C ARG A 25 -12.63 11.81 -5.34
N ILE A 26 -11.79 11.40 -6.28
CA ILE A 26 -10.53 12.09 -6.60
C ILE A 26 -10.82 13.47 -7.21
N VAL A 27 -11.75 13.55 -8.16
CA VAL A 27 -12.19 14.81 -8.77
C VAL A 27 -12.74 15.77 -7.72
N ASP A 28 -13.56 15.28 -6.80
CA ASP A 28 -14.11 16.08 -5.69
C ASP A 28 -12.98 16.60 -4.77
N PHE A 29 -11.98 15.76 -4.48
CA PHE A 29 -10.83 16.17 -3.66
C PHE A 29 -10.00 17.25 -4.37
N ILE A 30 -9.67 17.06 -5.66
CA ILE A 30 -8.94 18.04 -6.50
C ILE A 30 -9.79 19.31 -6.69
N GLY A 31 -11.09 19.16 -6.92
CA GLY A 31 -12.01 20.27 -7.18
C GLY A 31 -12.13 21.27 -6.03
N ARG A 32 -11.88 20.82 -4.80
CA ARG A 32 -11.85 21.66 -3.60
C ARG A 32 -10.52 22.37 -3.34
N ALA A 33 -9.50 22.13 -4.16
CA ALA A 33 -8.22 22.82 -4.03
C ALA A 33 -8.34 24.30 -4.44
N GLU A 34 -7.81 25.19 -3.59
CA GLU A 34 -7.83 26.64 -3.80
C GLU A 34 -6.43 27.24 -4.04
N LYS A 35 -5.37 26.63 -3.47
CA LYS A 35 -4.01 27.18 -3.50
C LYS A 35 -2.99 26.22 -4.05
N GLU A 36 -2.87 25.05 -3.43
CA GLU A 36 -1.87 24.05 -3.83
C GLU A 36 -2.40 22.62 -3.72
N LEU A 37 -1.88 21.79 -4.59
CA LEU A 37 -2.09 20.35 -4.58
C LEU A 37 -0.76 19.65 -4.82
N VAL A 38 -0.31 18.83 -3.87
CA VAL A 38 0.90 18.03 -4.04
C VAL A 38 0.55 16.55 -4.03
N LEU A 39 1.21 15.79 -4.89
CA LEU A 39 0.96 14.36 -5.08
C LEU A 39 2.28 13.60 -5.07
N ALA A 40 2.31 12.47 -4.38
CA ALA A 40 3.36 11.46 -4.54
C ALA A 40 2.69 10.14 -4.95
N LEU A 41 2.92 9.72 -6.19
CA LEU A 41 2.20 8.60 -6.80
C LEU A 41 3.17 7.61 -7.45
N TYR A 42 3.09 6.35 -7.01
CA TYR A 42 3.89 5.26 -7.58
C TYR A 42 3.54 4.99 -9.04
N ASP A 43 2.24 4.79 -9.33
CA ASP A 43 1.69 4.39 -10.61
C ASP A 43 0.60 5.36 -11.06
N ILE A 44 0.64 5.80 -12.33
CA ILE A 44 -0.45 6.57 -12.95
C ILE A 44 -0.73 5.98 -14.33
N ARG A 45 -1.78 5.16 -14.44
CA ARG A 45 -2.23 4.55 -15.69
C ARG A 45 -3.72 4.36 -15.70
N LEU A 46 -4.42 5.37 -16.14
CA LEU A 46 -5.87 5.38 -16.22
C LEU A 46 -6.30 5.47 -17.68
N PRO A 47 -6.99 4.46 -18.21
CA PRO A 47 -7.55 4.52 -19.57
C PRO A 47 -8.77 5.44 -19.60
N ASP A 48 -9.10 5.92 -20.79
CA ASP A 48 -10.34 6.66 -21.00
C ASP A 48 -11.58 5.75 -20.84
N PRO A 49 -12.70 6.30 -20.36
CA PRO A 49 -12.94 7.72 -20.06
C PRO A 49 -12.46 8.18 -18.68
N VAL A 50 -12.06 7.27 -17.81
CA VAL A 50 -11.67 7.57 -16.41
C VAL A 50 -10.44 8.47 -16.36
N GLY A 51 -9.45 8.18 -17.22
CA GLY A 51 -8.23 8.99 -17.34
C GLY A 51 -8.53 10.43 -17.77
N ALA A 52 -9.38 10.60 -18.78
CA ALA A 52 -9.81 11.91 -19.26
C ALA A 52 -10.53 12.74 -18.16
N THR A 53 -11.38 12.08 -17.34
CA THR A 53 -12.09 12.70 -16.22
C THR A 53 -11.13 13.25 -15.16
N VAL A 54 -10.15 12.44 -14.74
CA VAL A 54 -9.14 12.84 -13.76
C VAL A 54 -8.22 13.93 -14.34
N ALA A 55 -7.78 13.79 -15.59
CA ALA A 55 -6.95 14.79 -16.27
C ALA A 55 -7.68 16.14 -16.39
N GLN A 56 -8.98 16.13 -16.63
CA GLN A 56 -9.78 17.37 -16.65
C GLN A 56 -9.79 18.07 -15.30
N ALA A 57 -9.93 17.34 -14.20
CA ALA A 57 -9.90 17.93 -12.86
C ALA A 57 -8.57 18.66 -12.57
N PHE A 58 -7.44 18.14 -13.05
CA PHE A 58 -6.15 18.84 -12.94
C PHE A 58 -6.09 20.10 -13.80
N ARG A 59 -6.61 20.07 -15.04
CA ARG A 59 -6.71 21.28 -15.88
C ARG A 59 -7.56 22.35 -15.22
N ASP A 60 -8.74 21.97 -14.75
CA ASP A 60 -9.66 22.90 -14.07
C ASP A 60 -9.02 23.50 -12.80
N ALA A 61 -8.26 22.71 -12.04
CA ALA A 61 -7.53 23.20 -10.86
C ALA A 61 -6.45 24.24 -11.25
N THR A 62 -5.64 23.94 -12.28
CA THR A 62 -4.60 24.86 -12.75
C THR A 62 -5.17 26.11 -13.40
N GLU A 63 -6.32 26.04 -14.10
CA GLU A 63 -7.05 27.19 -14.63
C GLU A 63 -7.58 28.10 -13.53
N ARG A 64 -7.93 27.53 -12.35
CA ARG A 64 -8.28 28.32 -11.14
C ARG A 64 -7.06 28.95 -10.46
N GLY A 65 -5.84 28.64 -10.91
CA GLY A 65 -4.59 29.14 -10.33
C GLY A 65 -4.01 28.28 -9.21
N VAL A 66 -4.50 27.04 -9.04
CA VAL A 66 -3.94 26.08 -8.07
C VAL A 66 -2.55 25.62 -8.53
N GLU A 67 -1.54 25.73 -7.67
CA GLU A 67 -0.22 25.17 -7.93
C GLU A 67 -0.27 23.65 -7.75
N VAL A 68 0.00 22.88 -8.82
CA VAL A 68 0.01 21.43 -8.75
C VAL A 68 1.42 20.89 -8.95
N ARG A 69 1.89 20.06 -8.00
CA ARG A 69 3.18 19.37 -8.04
C ARG A 69 2.99 17.86 -7.88
N LEU A 70 3.60 17.07 -8.75
CA LEU A 70 3.53 15.62 -8.75
C LEU A 70 4.92 14.99 -8.74
N ALA A 71 5.28 14.29 -7.67
CA ALA A 71 6.39 13.35 -7.63
C ALA A 71 5.89 11.95 -8.05
N TYR A 72 6.58 11.30 -8.99
CA TYR A 72 6.23 9.96 -9.44
C TYR A 72 7.45 9.04 -9.46
N ASN A 73 7.22 7.74 -9.26
CA ASN A 73 8.29 6.76 -9.35
C ASN A 73 8.68 6.56 -10.81
N ASP A 74 9.96 6.68 -11.08
CA ASP A 74 10.55 6.40 -12.40
C ASP A 74 11.58 5.28 -12.24
N VAL A 75 11.47 4.25 -13.06
CA VAL A 75 12.51 3.25 -13.22
C VAL A 75 13.18 3.59 -14.54
N PRO A 76 14.40 4.18 -14.53
CA PRO A 76 15.14 4.42 -15.75
C PRO A 76 15.22 3.14 -16.57
N ALA A 77 14.98 3.25 -17.87
CA ALA A 77 15.26 2.16 -18.80
C ALA A 77 16.78 1.92 -18.75
N ASP A 78 17.22 0.98 -17.91
CA ASP A 78 18.60 0.55 -17.89
C ASP A 78 18.82 -0.38 -19.08
N PRO A 79 19.64 0.01 -20.09
CA PRO A 79 19.97 -0.87 -21.21
C PRO A 79 20.70 -2.15 -20.76
N ASP A 80 21.30 -2.18 -19.55
CA ASP A 80 21.97 -3.33 -18.96
C ASP A 80 21.10 -4.13 -17.98
N ALA A 81 19.85 -3.76 -17.76
CA ALA A 81 18.91 -4.44 -16.86
C ALA A 81 18.57 -5.90 -17.26
N GLY A 82 19.15 -6.41 -18.33
CA GLY A 82 19.03 -7.82 -18.73
C GLY A 82 19.54 -8.85 -17.73
N ASN A 83 20.22 -8.43 -16.67
CA ASN A 83 20.78 -9.29 -15.61
C ASN A 83 20.16 -9.09 -14.22
N PHE A 84 19.26 -8.17 -14.03
CA PHE A 84 18.47 -8.13 -12.81
C PHE A 84 17.45 -9.25 -12.82
N LEU A 85 17.45 -10.06 -11.75
CA LEU A 85 16.36 -11.00 -11.44
C LEU A 85 15.03 -10.28 -11.72
N PRO A 86 14.07 -10.96 -12.40
CA PRO A 86 12.79 -10.32 -12.68
C PRO A 86 12.27 -9.73 -11.39
N ALA A 87 12.16 -8.41 -11.38
CA ALA A 87 11.82 -7.66 -10.20
C ALA A 87 10.59 -8.30 -9.56
N LEU A 88 10.63 -8.51 -8.25
CA LEU A 88 9.51 -9.04 -7.47
C LEU A 88 8.25 -8.18 -7.61
N HIS A 89 8.42 -6.99 -8.16
CA HIS A 89 7.37 -6.03 -8.45
C HIS A 89 7.36 -5.67 -9.94
N PRO A 90 6.17 -5.56 -10.54
CA PRO A 90 6.06 -5.01 -11.88
C PRO A 90 6.64 -3.60 -11.87
N PRO A 91 7.30 -3.17 -12.96
CA PRO A 91 7.69 -1.78 -13.11
C PRO A 91 6.45 -0.89 -12.96
N PRO A 92 6.58 0.34 -12.42
CA PRO A 92 5.48 1.27 -12.35
C PRO A 92 4.92 1.48 -13.75
N GLU A 93 3.60 1.48 -13.87
CA GLU A 93 2.90 1.67 -15.13
C GLU A 93 2.60 3.16 -15.38
N THR A 94 3.46 4.04 -14.94
CA THR A 94 3.28 5.47 -15.22
C THR A 94 3.40 5.70 -16.71
N ASN A 95 2.35 6.28 -17.31
CA ASN A 95 2.40 6.71 -18.70
C ASN A 95 3.01 8.12 -18.77
N PRO A 96 4.27 8.28 -19.25
CA PRO A 96 4.93 9.58 -19.33
C PRO A 96 4.18 10.57 -20.26
N GLU A 97 3.47 10.06 -21.27
CA GLU A 97 2.70 10.88 -22.20
C GLU A 97 1.54 11.58 -21.48
N ILE A 98 0.82 10.87 -20.59
CA ILE A 98 -0.25 11.49 -19.79
C ILE A 98 0.33 12.61 -18.92
N LEU A 99 1.47 12.38 -18.26
CA LEU A 99 2.11 13.39 -17.43
C LEU A 99 2.52 14.63 -18.23
N SER A 100 3.04 14.43 -19.44
CA SER A 100 3.46 15.56 -20.31
C SER A 100 2.29 16.40 -20.83
N MET A 101 1.08 15.83 -20.90
CA MET A 101 -0.14 16.52 -21.34
C MET A 101 -0.83 17.30 -20.21
N LEU A 102 -0.42 17.10 -18.95
CA LEU A 102 -0.99 17.84 -17.83
C LEU A 102 -0.22 19.15 -17.60
N PRO A 103 -0.90 20.28 -17.40
CA PRO A 103 -0.25 21.58 -17.13
C PRO A 103 0.22 21.67 -15.66
N ILE A 104 0.97 20.66 -15.20
CA ILE A 104 1.42 20.54 -13.80
C ILE A 104 2.94 20.37 -13.75
N ARG A 105 3.53 20.71 -12.61
CA ARG A 105 4.95 20.47 -12.37
C ARG A 105 5.17 19.03 -11.95
N THR A 106 6.03 18.29 -12.64
CA THR A 106 6.34 16.90 -12.32
C THR A 106 7.79 16.71 -11.92
N ARG A 107 8.05 15.71 -11.07
CA ARG A 107 9.40 15.26 -10.73
C ARG A 107 9.47 13.74 -10.71
N ALA A 108 10.36 13.20 -11.54
CA ALA A 108 10.72 11.78 -11.48
C ALA A 108 11.60 11.50 -10.27
N ILE A 109 11.25 10.46 -9.50
CA ILE A 109 12.03 9.95 -8.38
C ILE A 109 12.57 8.59 -8.78
N SER A 110 13.88 8.38 -8.71
CA SER A 110 14.47 7.09 -9.04
C SER A 110 13.95 6.00 -8.10
N GLY A 111 13.41 4.93 -8.69
CA GLY A 111 12.94 3.73 -7.98
C GLY A 111 14.01 2.66 -7.82
N ILE A 112 15.30 3.01 -7.83
CA ILE A 112 16.44 2.10 -7.70
C ILE A 112 17.40 2.64 -6.63
N PRO A 113 17.78 1.81 -5.64
CA PRO A 113 17.37 0.42 -5.41
C PRO A 113 15.96 0.27 -4.84
N ASP A 114 15.40 1.31 -4.21
CA ASP A 114 14.16 1.28 -3.47
C ASP A 114 13.10 2.18 -4.13
N LEU A 115 11.83 1.75 -4.07
CA LEU A 115 10.74 2.40 -4.77
C LEU A 115 10.24 3.65 -4.05
N MET A 116 9.87 4.68 -4.82
CA MET A 116 8.96 5.73 -4.34
C MET A 116 7.53 5.20 -4.47
N HIS A 117 7.04 4.53 -3.40
CA HIS A 117 5.82 3.71 -3.47
C HIS A 117 4.59 4.39 -2.83
N HIS A 118 4.62 5.69 -2.66
CA HIS A 118 3.51 6.48 -2.15
C HIS A 118 2.28 6.49 -3.07
N LYS A 119 1.10 6.79 -2.49
CA LYS A 119 -0.19 6.97 -3.17
C LYS A 119 -1.00 8.02 -2.41
N TYR A 120 -0.44 9.22 -2.24
CA TYR A 120 -1.12 10.27 -1.50
C TYR A 120 -1.21 11.59 -2.27
N MET A 121 -2.15 12.42 -1.85
CA MET A 121 -2.28 13.83 -2.21
C MET A 121 -2.43 14.67 -0.94
N VAL A 122 -1.90 15.89 -0.97
CA VAL A 122 -2.16 16.93 0.04
C VAL A 122 -2.80 18.12 -0.65
N ARG A 123 -3.92 18.60 -0.11
CA ARG A 123 -4.66 19.76 -0.59
C ARG A 123 -4.54 20.90 0.39
N ASP A 124 -4.08 22.06 -0.07
CA ASP A 124 -4.07 23.35 0.62
C ASP A 124 -3.45 23.34 2.03
N ARG A 125 -2.61 22.35 2.36
CA ARG A 125 -2.08 22.11 3.72
C ARG A 125 -3.17 21.83 4.77
N GLU A 126 -4.34 21.37 4.36
CA GLU A 126 -5.50 21.17 5.22
C GLU A 126 -6.04 19.75 5.19
N ALA A 127 -5.82 19.04 4.08
CA ALA A 127 -6.38 17.72 3.89
C ALA A 127 -5.40 16.76 3.19
N VAL A 128 -5.50 15.48 3.54
CA VAL A 128 -4.74 14.39 2.94
C VAL A 128 -5.69 13.35 2.36
N TRP A 129 -5.38 12.89 1.14
CA TRP A 129 -5.88 11.66 0.57
C TRP A 129 -4.75 10.64 0.58
N THR A 130 -4.99 9.43 1.11
CA THR A 130 -3.98 8.39 1.15
C THR A 130 -4.60 7.00 1.10
N GLY A 131 -3.77 5.96 1.01
CA GLY A 131 -4.21 4.56 1.05
C GLY A 131 -3.33 3.61 0.25
N SER A 132 -3.89 2.45 -0.05
CA SER A 132 -3.16 1.37 -0.73
C SER A 132 -3.32 1.37 -2.25
N ALA A 133 -4.34 2.05 -2.80
CA ALA A 133 -4.70 1.99 -4.20
C ALA A 133 -3.72 2.76 -5.10
N ASN A 134 -3.09 2.07 -6.05
CA ASN A 134 -2.40 2.72 -7.17
C ASN A 134 -3.41 3.45 -8.06
N TRP A 135 -2.94 4.43 -8.83
CA TRP A 135 -3.77 5.12 -9.81
C TRP A 135 -3.80 4.36 -11.13
N SER A 136 -4.36 3.15 -11.08
CA SER A 136 -4.51 2.28 -12.25
C SER A 136 -5.87 1.60 -12.25
N ILE A 137 -6.37 1.28 -13.45
CA ILE A 137 -7.71 0.71 -13.60
C ILE A 137 -7.86 -0.61 -12.84
N TYR A 138 -6.84 -1.45 -12.81
CA TYR A 138 -6.89 -2.71 -12.06
C TYR A 138 -6.93 -2.48 -10.55
N SER A 139 -6.21 -1.47 -10.06
CA SER A 139 -6.23 -1.11 -8.65
C SER A 139 -7.59 -0.63 -8.17
N TRP A 140 -8.37 -0.05 -9.08
CA TRP A 140 -9.71 0.48 -8.77
C TRP A 140 -10.84 -0.50 -9.05
N THR A 141 -10.58 -1.64 -9.74
CA THR A 141 -11.64 -2.54 -10.18
C THR A 141 -11.41 -4.02 -9.86
N ARG A 142 -10.16 -4.44 -9.70
CA ARG A 142 -9.78 -5.85 -9.61
C ARG A 142 -8.96 -6.19 -8.36
N GLN A 143 -8.64 -5.19 -7.54
CA GLN A 143 -7.87 -5.37 -6.32
C GLN A 143 -8.71 -4.94 -5.12
N GLU A 144 -8.45 -5.55 -3.97
CA GLU A 144 -8.90 -5.02 -2.69
C GLU A 144 -7.95 -3.93 -2.26
N ASN A 145 -8.49 -2.76 -1.94
CA ASN A 145 -7.74 -1.62 -1.46
C ASN A 145 -8.50 -0.85 -0.39
N VAL A 146 -7.77 -0.13 0.44
CA VAL A 146 -8.30 0.81 1.44
C VAL A 146 -7.78 2.20 1.14
N LEU A 147 -8.64 3.20 1.30
CA LEU A 147 -8.34 4.60 1.09
C LEU A 147 -8.89 5.41 2.26
N ALA A 148 -8.25 6.55 2.53
CA ALA A 148 -8.69 7.48 3.55
C ALA A 148 -8.52 8.93 3.09
N THR A 149 -9.43 9.78 3.55
CA THR A 149 -9.27 11.23 3.56
C THR A 149 -9.22 11.73 5.00
N ILE A 150 -8.32 12.67 5.28
CA ILE A 150 -8.12 13.22 6.60
C ILE A 150 -8.09 14.74 6.47
N GLU A 151 -9.08 15.40 7.04
CA GLU A 151 -9.13 16.85 7.16
C GLU A 151 -8.45 17.23 8.49
N SER A 152 -7.16 17.59 8.42
CA SER A 152 -6.31 18.07 9.53
C SER A 152 -5.08 18.75 8.95
N ALA A 153 -4.88 20.00 9.31
CA ALA A 153 -3.73 20.78 8.87
C ALA A 153 -2.41 20.20 9.42
N GLU A 154 -2.42 19.66 10.64
CA GLU A 154 -1.24 19.07 11.24
C GLU A 154 -0.82 17.79 10.50
N ILE A 155 -1.76 16.89 10.18
CA ILE A 155 -1.47 15.69 9.38
C ILE A 155 -1.05 16.08 7.95
N ALA A 156 -1.70 17.07 7.35
CA ALA A 156 -1.32 17.59 6.03
C ALA A 156 0.10 18.15 6.02
N SER A 157 0.53 18.79 7.11
CA SER A 157 1.90 19.30 7.28
C SER A 157 2.94 18.17 7.30
N GLU A 158 2.66 17.06 7.99
CA GLU A 158 3.56 15.88 8.00
C GLU A 158 3.73 15.28 6.59
N TYR A 159 2.62 15.14 5.85
CA TYR A 159 2.66 14.64 4.47
C TYR A 159 3.38 15.60 3.52
N LEU A 160 3.19 16.92 3.71
CA LEU A 160 3.86 17.92 2.90
C LEU A 160 5.38 17.94 3.17
N ALA A 161 5.80 17.81 4.44
CA ALA A 161 7.21 17.70 4.79
C ALA A 161 7.87 16.50 4.10
N ASN A 162 7.22 15.33 4.12
CA ASN A 162 7.69 14.15 3.39
C ASN A 162 7.73 14.37 1.87
N PHE A 163 6.72 15.05 1.30
CA PHE A 163 6.74 15.41 -0.12
C PHE A 163 7.92 16.32 -0.46
N ASP A 164 8.17 17.33 0.35
CA ASP A 164 9.25 18.29 0.12
C ASP A 164 10.64 17.61 0.21
N GLU A 165 10.86 16.66 1.13
CA GLU A 165 12.06 15.82 1.16
C GLU A 165 12.31 15.09 -0.17
N LEU A 166 11.27 14.44 -0.72
CA LEU A 166 11.34 13.77 -2.02
C LEU A 166 11.49 14.77 -3.17
N TRP A 167 10.74 15.87 -3.10
CA TRP A 167 10.75 16.89 -4.15
C TRP A 167 12.09 17.62 -4.24
N GLU A 168 12.75 17.89 -3.14
CA GLU A 168 14.03 18.59 -3.11
C GLU A 168 15.21 17.68 -3.45
N THR A 169 15.20 16.46 -2.92
CA THR A 169 16.34 15.54 -3.07
C THR A 169 16.25 14.67 -4.34
N GLY A 170 15.06 14.30 -4.77
CA GLY A 170 14.85 13.31 -5.82
C GLY A 170 15.26 11.88 -5.42
N LYS A 171 15.37 11.59 -4.10
CA LYS A 171 15.95 10.35 -3.59
C LYS A 171 15.10 9.74 -2.50
N VAL A 172 14.78 8.44 -2.66
CA VAL A 172 14.02 7.66 -1.69
C VAL A 172 14.73 7.60 -0.34
N GLU A 173 16.02 7.29 -0.33
CA GLU A 173 16.83 7.14 0.88
C GLU A 173 17.00 8.42 1.72
N ARG A 174 16.50 9.55 1.20
CA ARG A 174 16.53 10.85 1.89
C ARG A 174 15.14 11.35 2.27
N SER A 175 14.20 10.44 2.44
CA SER A 175 12.82 10.78 2.80
C SER A 175 12.34 10.01 4.02
N GLY A 176 11.24 10.48 4.60
CA GLY A 176 10.58 9.82 5.72
C GLY A 176 11.18 10.13 7.09
N HIS A 177 11.82 11.29 7.27
CA HIS A 177 12.50 11.65 8.50
C HIS A 177 11.64 12.42 9.51
N GLY A 178 10.40 12.81 9.13
CA GLY A 178 9.46 13.47 10.04
C GLY A 178 9.03 12.55 11.19
N ASP A 179 9.10 13.04 12.44
CA ASP A 179 8.71 12.27 13.63
C ASP A 179 7.22 11.93 13.61
N PRO A 180 6.82 10.67 13.87
CA PRO A 180 5.43 10.24 13.88
C PRO A 180 4.70 10.64 15.17
N ASN A 181 4.52 11.95 15.38
CA ASN A 181 3.87 12.50 16.55
C ASN A 181 2.38 12.18 16.62
N PRO A 182 1.80 11.97 17.82
CA PRO A 182 0.37 11.78 17.95
C PRO A 182 -0.37 13.12 17.76
N ILE A 183 -1.32 13.13 16.81
CA ILE A 183 -2.13 14.30 16.46
C ILE A 183 -3.60 13.96 16.72
N ARG A 184 -4.34 14.89 17.34
CA ARG A 184 -5.78 14.73 17.55
C ARG A 184 -6.57 15.17 16.32
N VAL A 185 -7.39 14.26 15.79
CA VAL A 185 -8.30 14.54 14.67
C VAL A 185 -9.72 14.15 15.06
N GLY A 186 -10.48 15.09 15.56
CA GLY A 186 -11.75 14.81 16.24
C GLY A 186 -11.53 13.97 17.51
N ASP A 187 -12.21 12.84 17.61
CA ASP A 187 -12.06 11.91 18.76
C ASP A 187 -10.91 10.91 18.56
N ALA A 188 -10.35 10.81 17.36
CA ALA A 188 -9.24 9.92 17.05
C ALA A 188 -7.88 10.50 17.43
N THR A 189 -6.91 9.63 17.72
CA THR A 189 -5.48 9.96 17.74
C THR A 189 -4.84 9.37 16.49
N VAL A 190 -4.11 10.18 15.74
CA VAL A 190 -3.52 9.80 14.45
C VAL A 190 -2.02 10.04 14.47
N ARG A 191 -1.25 9.13 13.84
CA ARG A 191 0.18 9.32 13.54
C ARG A 191 0.40 9.06 12.06
N ALA A 192 1.19 9.90 11.42
CA ALA A 192 1.69 9.66 10.09
C ALA A 192 3.10 9.07 10.17
N TRP A 193 3.30 7.90 9.59
CA TRP A 193 4.58 7.21 9.51
C TRP A 193 5.08 7.24 8.08
N PHE A 194 6.37 7.52 7.90
CA PHE A 194 7.01 7.51 6.59
C PHE A 194 8.28 6.66 6.62
N THR A 195 8.47 5.88 5.55
CA THR A 195 9.68 5.11 5.34
C THR A 195 10.47 5.68 4.16
N PRO A 196 11.78 5.41 4.03
CA PRO A 196 12.59 4.53 4.87
C PRO A 196 13.01 5.13 6.22
N GLY A 197 12.90 6.44 6.44
CA GLY A 197 13.39 7.10 7.65
C GLY A 197 12.94 6.41 8.95
N HIS A 198 11.68 6.00 9.04
CA HIS A 198 11.11 5.29 10.20
C HIS A 198 10.65 3.84 9.87
N GLY A 199 11.24 3.18 8.87
CA GLY A 199 10.80 1.87 8.43
C GLY A 199 10.86 0.77 9.49
N GLU A 200 11.99 0.64 10.19
CA GLU A 200 12.17 -0.33 11.27
C GLU A 200 11.30 0.01 12.49
N GLU A 201 11.18 1.28 12.84
CA GLU A 201 10.34 1.74 13.94
C GLU A 201 8.86 1.47 13.69
N LEU A 202 8.39 1.67 12.46
CA LEU A 202 7.02 1.34 12.06
C LEU A 202 6.75 -0.17 12.17
N ALA A 203 7.66 -1.02 11.70
CA ALA A 203 7.54 -2.46 11.84
C ALA A 203 7.49 -2.90 13.31
N GLN A 204 8.33 -2.31 14.18
CA GLN A 204 8.30 -2.52 15.62
C GLN A 204 7.01 -2.00 16.27
N ARG A 205 6.51 -0.84 15.83
CA ARG A 205 5.26 -0.27 16.31
C ARG A 205 4.07 -1.17 16.01
N ILE A 206 3.96 -1.66 14.76
CA ILE A 206 2.92 -2.63 14.38
C ILE A 206 3.06 -3.90 15.22
N SER A 207 4.26 -4.46 15.34
CA SER A 207 4.53 -5.66 16.16
C SER A 207 4.10 -5.47 17.61
N SER A 208 4.42 -4.34 18.21
CA SER A 208 4.03 -4.01 19.57
C SER A 208 2.50 -3.96 19.75
N ARG A 209 1.79 -3.34 18.82
CA ARG A 209 0.31 -3.30 18.84
C ARG A 209 -0.29 -4.70 18.67
N LEU A 210 0.25 -5.53 17.77
CA LEU A 210 -0.18 -6.92 17.62
C LEU A 210 0.09 -7.75 18.88
N GLY A 211 1.30 -7.64 19.43
CA GLY A 211 1.69 -8.36 20.66
C GLY A 211 0.87 -7.96 21.90
N SER A 212 0.39 -6.73 21.97
CA SER A 212 -0.41 -6.21 23.08
C SER A 212 -1.93 -6.36 22.91
N ALA A 213 -2.41 -6.76 21.73
CA ALA A 213 -3.83 -6.92 21.44
C ALA A 213 -4.52 -7.92 22.41
N ARG A 214 -5.75 -7.60 22.80
CA ARG A 214 -6.52 -8.35 23.80
C ARG A 214 -7.83 -8.94 23.27
N ARG A 215 -8.35 -8.41 22.18
CA ARG A 215 -9.66 -8.78 21.63
C ARG A 215 -9.55 -9.36 20.23
N ARG A 216 -8.95 -8.60 19.30
CA ARG A 216 -8.88 -8.98 17.91
C ARG A 216 -7.63 -8.47 17.20
N ILE A 217 -7.22 -9.22 16.17
CA ILE A 217 -6.27 -8.81 15.14
C ILE A 217 -6.87 -9.14 13.80
N ARG A 218 -6.84 -8.17 12.86
CA ARG A 218 -7.24 -8.35 11.46
C ARG A 218 -6.16 -7.80 10.55
N ILE A 219 -5.77 -8.58 9.53
CA ILE A 219 -4.71 -8.21 8.59
C ILE A 219 -5.18 -8.47 7.17
N ALA A 220 -5.09 -7.46 6.29
CA ALA A 220 -5.12 -7.66 4.86
C ALA A 220 -3.84 -7.07 4.26
N SER A 221 -3.05 -7.91 3.58
CA SER A 221 -1.76 -7.53 3.02
C SER A 221 -1.43 -8.40 1.81
N PRO A 222 -0.75 -7.89 0.77
CA PRO A 222 -0.25 -8.73 -0.31
C PRO A 222 0.69 -9.82 0.20
N VAL A 223 1.57 -9.46 1.12
CA VAL A 223 2.60 -10.34 1.69
C VAL A 223 2.75 -10.09 3.19
N LEU A 224 3.34 -11.06 3.88
CA LEU A 224 3.66 -10.99 5.30
C LEU A 224 5.10 -11.47 5.52
N THR A 225 6.06 -10.56 5.36
CA THR A 225 7.49 -10.92 5.31
C THR A 225 8.39 -10.05 6.20
N SER A 226 7.87 -8.99 6.84
CA SER A 226 8.59 -8.23 7.87
C SER A 226 8.94 -9.14 9.04
N GLY A 227 10.21 -9.19 9.41
CA GLY A 227 10.71 -10.08 10.46
C GLY A 227 10.04 -9.86 11.81
N PRO A 228 10.00 -8.63 12.34
CA PRO A 228 9.35 -8.33 13.63
C PRO A 228 7.87 -8.69 13.64
N ILE A 229 7.11 -8.32 12.60
CA ILE A 229 5.67 -8.57 12.50
C ILE A 229 5.39 -10.08 12.42
N LEU A 230 6.12 -10.80 11.57
CA LEU A 230 5.98 -12.24 11.38
C LEU A 230 6.35 -13.01 12.65
N GLY A 231 7.44 -12.62 13.32
CA GLY A 231 7.87 -13.20 14.58
C GLY A 231 6.82 -13.04 15.67
N THR A 232 6.27 -11.84 15.82
CA THR A 232 5.19 -11.56 16.79
C THR A 232 3.94 -12.38 16.50
N LEU A 233 3.49 -12.47 15.24
CA LEU A 233 2.32 -13.28 14.90
C LEU A 233 2.55 -14.77 15.15
N ALA A 234 3.73 -15.29 14.85
CA ALA A 234 4.08 -16.69 15.16
C ALA A 234 4.14 -16.97 16.67
N GLU A 235 4.56 -16.00 17.50
CA GLU A 235 4.57 -16.10 18.95
C GLU A 235 3.15 -16.11 19.55
N ILE A 236 2.27 -15.24 19.05
CA ILE A 236 0.91 -15.12 19.58
C ILE A 236 -0.10 -16.07 18.92
N ALA A 237 0.33 -16.90 17.97
CA ALA A 237 -0.56 -17.77 17.19
C ALA A 237 -1.42 -18.72 18.06
N ASP A 238 -0.90 -19.17 19.20
CA ASP A 238 -1.62 -20.04 20.14
C ASP A 238 -2.25 -19.27 21.32
N ARG A 239 -2.23 -17.94 21.29
CA ARG A 239 -2.76 -17.13 22.39
C ARG A 239 -4.27 -17.26 22.48
N GLN A 240 -4.77 -17.73 23.63
CA GLN A 240 -6.19 -17.80 23.92
C GLN A 240 -6.79 -16.40 24.12
N GLY A 241 -8.04 -16.22 23.69
CA GLY A 241 -8.80 -15.00 23.94
C GLY A 241 -8.57 -13.84 22.98
N VAL A 242 -7.69 -13.97 22.00
CA VAL A 242 -7.52 -13.00 20.92
C VAL A 242 -7.99 -13.62 19.60
N ASP A 243 -8.96 -12.99 18.96
CA ASP A 243 -9.47 -13.43 17.66
C ASP A 243 -8.58 -12.87 16.53
N ILE A 244 -7.75 -13.72 15.93
CA ILE A 244 -6.78 -13.36 14.91
C ILE A 244 -7.21 -13.92 13.55
N ALA A 245 -7.34 -13.10 12.54
CA ALA A 245 -7.65 -13.53 11.18
C ALA A 245 -7.10 -12.57 10.13
N GLY A 246 -7.02 -13.02 8.87
CA GLY A 246 -6.55 -12.16 7.81
C GLY A 246 -6.73 -12.74 6.40
N VAL A 247 -6.24 -11.98 5.43
CA VAL A 247 -6.22 -12.34 4.02
C VAL A 247 -4.91 -11.90 3.37
N LEU A 248 -4.30 -12.80 2.61
CA LEU A 248 -3.07 -12.59 1.85
C LEU A 248 -3.31 -12.85 0.37
N ASP A 249 -2.32 -12.53 -0.46
CA ASP A 249 -2.27 -12.95 -1.86
C ASP A 249 -1.57 -14.31 -1.96
N GLU A 250 -2.26 -15.34 -2.44
CA GLU A 250 -1.73 -16.70 -2.45
C GLU A 250 -0.53 -16.84 -3.40
N PRO A 251 -0.57 -16.40 -4.68
CA PRO A 251 0.58 -16.50 -5.57
C PRO A 251 1.81 -15.71 -5.12
N GLN A 252 1.62 -14.57 -4.45
CA GLN A 252 2.74 -13.82 -3.90
C GLN A 252 3.32 -14.53 -2.67
N THR A 253 2.48 -15.11 -1.82
CA THR A 253 2.90 -15.92 -0.67
C THR A 253 3.72 -17.13 -1.13
N ASP A 254 3.26 -17.87 -2.16
CA ASP A 254 3.99 -19.00 -2.74
C ASP A 254 5.37 -18.57 -3.23
N ARG A 255 5.45 -17.45 -3.94
CA ARG A 255 6.70 -16.88 -4.44
C ARG A 255 7.67 -16.52 -3.30
N VAL A 256 7.16 -16.01 -2.18
CA VAL A 256 7.95 -15.72 -0.98
C VAL A 256 8.59 -17.00 -0.42
N PHE A 257 7.86 -18.10 -0.32
CA PHE A 257 8.41 -19.39 0.10
C PHE A 257 9.54 -19.87 -0.83
N ASP A 258 9.34 -19.81 -2.16
CA ASP A 258 10.35 -20.18 -3.15
C ASP A 258 11.61 -19.30 -3.06
N GLN A 259 11.43 -17.98 -2.89
CA GLN A 259 12.51 -17.03 -2.70
C GLN A 259 13.30 -17.35 -1.41
N TRP A 260 12.64 -17.53 -0.29
CA TRP A 260 13.31 -17.82 0.98
C TRP A 260 14.01 -19.17 0.97
N ALA A 261 13.47 -20.17 0.27
CA ALA A 261 14.12 -21.47 0.11
C ALA A 261 15.46 -21.38 -0.63
N SER A 262 15.64 -20.36 -1.47
CA SER A 262 16.86 -20.13 -2.28
C SER A 262 17.82 -19.09 -1.71
N THR A 263 17.43 -18.39 -0.63
CA THR A 263 18.20 -17.27 -0.04
C THR A 263 18.56 -17.53 1.43
N GLY A 264 19.28 -16.58 2.06
CA GLY A 264 19.58 -16.59 3.50
C GLY A 264 18.36 -16.42 4.41
N SER A 265 17.15 -16.21 3.86
CA SER A 265 15.93 -15.97 4.62
C SER A 265 15.14 -17.25 4.99
N LYS A 266 15.73 -18.43 4.81
CA LYS A 266 15.10 -19.73 5.14
C LYS A 266 14.53 -19.82 6.56
N TRP A 267 15.14 -19.12 7.50
CA TRP A 267 14.69 -19.07 8.89
C TRP A 267 13.28 -18.47 9.08
N LYS A 268 12.77 -17.71 8.10
CA LYS A 268 11.41 -17.15 8.11
C LYS A 268 10.34 -18.17 7.69
N ILE A 269 10.73 -19.23 6.96
CA ILE A 269 9.80 -20.26 6.46
C ILE A 269 8.98 -20.88 7.61
N PRO A 270 9.57 -21.41 8.69
CA PRO A 270 8.79 -22.00 9.78
C PRO A 270 7.88 -21.00 10.49
N LEU A 271 8.23 -19.72 10.54
CA LEU A 271 7.38 -18.69 11.14
C LEU A 271 6.12 -18.44 10.31
N LEU A 272 6.26 -18.25 9.00
CA LEU A 272 5.11 -18.04 8.11
C LEU A 272 4.26 -19.30 7.99
N THR A 273 4.88 -20.49 7.96
CA THR A 273 4.17 -21.77 8.03
C THR A 273 3.28 -21.83 9.28
N ARG A 274 3.84 -21.54 10.46
CA ARG A 274 3.09 -21.53 11.72
C ARG A 274 1.91 -20.55 11.67
N VAL A 275 2.12 -19.35 11.16
CA VAL A 275 1.06 -18.33 11.06
C VAL A 275 -0.08 -18.83 10.17
N ILE A 276 0.23 -19.42 8.99
CA ILE A 276 -0.77 -19.91 8.05
C ILE A 276 -1.52 -21.14 8.60
N GLU A 277 -0.83 -22.05 9.27
CA GLU A 277 -1.43 -23.27 9.83
C GLU A 277 -2.27 -23.00 11.07
N ALA A 278 -1.77 -22.17 11.99
CA ALA A 278 -2.42 -21.93 13.27
C ALA A 278 -3.54 -20.88 13.21
N LEU A 279 -3.45 -19.91 12.31
CA LEU A 279 -4.40 -18.79 12.24
C LEU A 279 -5.29 -18.88 11.00
N PRO A 280 -6.55 -18.41 11.07
CA PRO A 280 -7.50 -18.44 9.93
C PRO A 280 -7.18 -17.37 8.89
N PHE A 281 -6.01 -17.45 8.28
CA PHE A 281 -5.68 -16.68 7.10
C PHE A 281 -6.31 -17.29 5.84
N HIS A 282 -6.83 -16.44 4.97
CA HIS A 282 -7.38 -16.79 3.68
C HIS A 282 -6.48 -16.27 2.56
N GLY A 283 -6.49 -16.92 1.38
CA GLY A 283 -5.64 -16.58 0.25
C GLY A 283 -6.45 -16.20 -0.98
N LYS A 284 -6.28 -14.98 -1.47
CA LYS A 284 -6.80 -14.63 -2.79
C LYS A 284 -5.97 -15.32 -3.85
N ARG A 285 -6.63 -16.14 -4.68
CA ARG A 285 -6.01 -16.81 -5.83
C ARG A 285 -5.98 -15.87 -7.02
N SER A 286 -5.12 -14.88 -6.96
CA SER A 286 -4.94 -13.92 -8.05
C SER A 286 -4.25 -14.58 -9.26
N VAL A 287 -4.37 -13.93 -10.42
CA VAL A 287 -3.62 -14.35 -11.61
C VAL A 287 -2.12 -14.12 -11.36
N PRO A 288 -1.28 -15.15 -11.53
CA PRO A 288 0.16 -14.99 -11.39
C PRO A 288 0.68 -13.88 -12.30
N TRP A 289 1.56 -13.06 -11.76
CA TRP A 289 2.08 -11.92 -12.48
C TRP A 289 2.82 -12.33 -13.76
N GLY A 290 2.53 -11.63 -14.87
CA GLY A 290 3.15 -11.83 -16.18
C GLY A 290 2.77 -10.71 -17.14
N THR A 291 3.47 -10.64 -18.28
CA THR A 291 3.18 -9.63 -19.31
C THR A 291 1.74 -9.79 -19.81
N GLY A 292 0.95 -8.73 -19.77
CA GLY A 292 -0.45 -8.73 -20.19
C GLY A 292 -1.43 -9.41 -19.22
N ALA A 293 -0.95 -9.92 -18.06
CA ALA A 293 -1.82 -10.52 -17.07
C ALA A 293 -2.70 -9.47 -16.38
N VAL A 294 -3.91 -9.89 -16.00
CA VAL A 294 -4.79 -9.10 -15.14
C VAL A 294 -4.12 -8.96 -13.77
N ARG A 295 -4.09 -7.75 -13.22
CA ARG A 295 -3.51 -7.48 -11.91
C ARG A 295 -4.59 -7.45 -10.86
N ASP A 296 -5.06 -8.61 -10.46
CA ASP A 296 -6.20 -8.81 -9.55
C ASP A 296 -5.79 -9.31 -8.15
N PHE A 297 -4.57 -9.05 -7.73
CA PHE A 297 -4.05 -9.51 -6.45
C PHE A 297 -4.65 -8.77 -5.24
N MET A 298 -4.58 -9.40 -4.07
CA MET A 298 -4.84 -8.74 -2.79
C MET A 298 -3.84 -7.60 -2.60
N HIS A 299 -4.33 -6.36 -2.54
CA HIS A 299 -3.45 -5.20 -2.52
C HIS A 299 -3.68 -4.26 -1.33
N ALA A 300 -4.70 -4.49 -0.52
CA ALA A 300 -4.90 -3.73 0.70
C ALA A 300 -3.69 -3.88 1.64
N LYS A 301 -3.34 -2.79 2.32
CA LYS A 301 -2.35 -2.76 3.38
C LYS A 301 -3.03 -2.15 4.59
N VAL A 302 -3.73 -3.01 5.33
CA VAL A 302 -4.47 -2.62 6.52
C VAL A 302 -4.30 -3.66 7.61
N THR A 303 -4.01 -3.18 8.81
CA THR A 303 -3.87 -3.99 10.02
C THR A 303 -4.70 -3.36 11.13
N VAL A 304 -5.52 -4.16 11.79
CA VAL A 304 -6.29 -3.76 12.97
C VAL A 304 -5.81 -4.55 14.18
N ALA A 305 -5.49 -3.86 15.25
CA ALA A 305 -5.18 -4.44 16.56
C ALA A 305 -6.05 -3.75 17.61
N ASP A 306 -7.07 -4.42 18.10
CA ASP A 306 -8.13 -3.89 18.96
C ASP A 306 -8.81 -2.65 18.35
N ASP A 307 -8.54 -1.45 18.87
CA ASP A 307 -9.08 -0.16 18.40
C ASP A 307 -8.05 0.66 17.61
N THR A 308 -6.90 0.07 17.28
CA THR A 308 -5.87 0.70 16.47
C THR A 308 -5.88 0.15 15.06
N THR A 309 -5.93 1.04 14.08
CA THR A 309 -5.85 0.71 12.65
C THR A 309 -4.58 1.29 12.05
N PHE A 310 -3.85 0.48 11.29
CA PHE A 310 -2.79 0.92 10.39
C PHE A 310 -3.28 0.77 8.95
N LEU A 311 -3.21 1.81 8.16
CA LEU A 311 -3.55 1.77 6.73
C LEU A 311 -2.67 2.73 5.91
N GLY A 312 -2.37 2.36 4.68
CA GLY A 312 -1.50 3.18 3.83
C GLY A 312 -0.93 2.41 2.64
N SER A 313 0.26 2.79 2.22
CA SER A 313 0.97 2.14 1.12
C SER A 313 1.95 1.05 1.57
N PHE A 314 2.32 1.02 2.85
CA PHE A 314 3.35 0.18 3.45
C PHE A 314 3.00 -1.30 3.39
N ASN A 315 3.76 -2.09 2.64
CA ASN A 315 3.69 -3.55 2.68
C ASN A 315 4.35 -4.08 3.96
N LEU A 316 3.76 -5.12 4.57
CA LEU A 316 4.34 -5.76 5.75
C LEU A 316 5.58 -6.60 5.38
N SER A 317 6.62 -5.92 4.88
CA SER A 317 7.81 -6.54 4.29
C SER A 317 9.08 -5.72 4.54
N ARG A 318 10.24 -6.34 4.38
CA ARG A 318 11.53 -5.63 4.42
C ARG A 318 11.61 -4.53 3.35
N SER A 319 11.15 -4.81 2.13
CA SER A 319 11.11 -3.79 1.08
C SER A 319 10.18 -2.62 1.44
N GLY A 320 9.09 -2.86 2.19
CA GLY A 320 8.26 -1.77 2.73
C GLY A 320 9.03 -0.89 3.71
N GLU A 321 9.93 -1.46 4.52
CA GLU A 321 10.77 -0.71 5.44
C GLU A 321 11.80 0.17 4.72
N GLU A 322 12.21 -0.21 3.48
CA GLU A 322 13.27 0.43 2.68
C GLU A 322 12.75 1.38 1.60
N ASN A 323 11.56 1.11 1.04
CA ASN A 323 10.89 2.00 0.07
C ASN A 323 10.44 3.32 0.71
N ALA A 324 10.14 4.33 -0.10
CA ALA A 324 9.36 5.47 0.36
C ALA A 324 7.86 5.09 0.40
N GLU A 325 7.37 4.83 1.60
CA GLU A 325 5.99 4.45 1.90
C GLU A 325 5.39 5.37 2.96
N ASN A 326 4.07 5.37 3.06
CA ASN A 326 3.37 5.97 4.18
C ASN A 326 2.42 4.98 4.85
N MET A 327 2.23 5.16 6.15
CA MET A 327 1.26 4.43 6.94
C MET A 327 0.63 5.38 7.96
N ILE A 328 -0.68 5.38 8.05
CA ILE A 328 -1.40 6.09 9.11
C ILE A 328 -1.78 5.09 10.19
N GLU A 329 -1.40 5.41 11.43
CA GLU A 329 -1.89 4.77 12.64
C GLU A 329 -3.06 5.60 13.18
N ILE A 330 -4.25 5.00 13.30
CA ILE A 330 -5.47 5.63 13.79
C ILE A 330 -5.95 4.89 15.02
N GLU A 331 -5.95 5.53 16.16
CA GLU A 331 -6.53 5.02 17.40
C GLU A 331 -7.97 5.54 17.49
N ASP A 332 -8.93 4.75 16.97
CA ASP A 332 -10.36 5.06 16.93
C ASP A 332 -11.19 3.78 16.78
N PRO A 333 -12.11 3.48 17.73
CA PRO A 333 -12.93 2.26 17.66
C PRO A 333 -13.80 2.15 16.42
N VAL A 334 -14.31 3.27 15.89
CA VAL A 334 -15.21 3.29 14.73
C VAL A 334 -14.45 2.92 13.45
N THR A 335 -13.28 3.51 13.26
CA THR A 335 -12.40 3.18 12.14
C THR A 335 -11.91 1.74 12.23
N ALA A 336 -11.52 1.28 13.42
CA ALA A 336 -11.07 -0.08 13.64
C ALA A 336 -12.16 -1.11 13.36
N GLU A 337 -13.41 -0.86 13.78
CA GLU A 337 -14.54 -1.73 13.45
C GLU A 337 -14.81 -1.79 11.95
N ARG A 338 -14.83 -0.64 11.27
CA ARG A 338 -15.04 -0.57 9.82
C ARG A 338 -13.97 -1.35 9.06
N MET A 339 -12.70 -1.19 9.42
CA MET A 339 -11.60 -1.89 8.75
C MET A 339 -11.56 -3.38 9.09
N ALA A 340 -11.89 -3.77 10.31
CA ALA A 340 -12.02 -5.17 10.69
C ALA A 340 -13.16 -5.85 9.89
N SER A 341 -14.32 -5.21 9.77
CA SER A 341 -15.44 -5.71 8.96
C SER A 341 -15.06 -5.88 7.49
N PHE A 342 -14.39 -4.88 6.90
CA PHE A 342 -13.87 -5.00 5.54
C PHE A 342 -12.94 -6.21 5.36
N ILE A 343 -12.03 -6.43 6.31
CA ILE A 343 -11.10 -7.57 6.25
C ILE A 343 -11.86 -8.89 6.39
N ASP A 344 -12.84 -8.97 7.30
CA ASP A 344 -13.65 -10.17 7.52
C ASP A 344 -14.54 -10.49 6.30
N GLU A 345 -15.20 -9.51 5.70
CA GLU A 345 -15.97 -9.68 4.46
C GLU A 345 -15.07 -10.13 3.30
N THR A 346 -13.88 -9.52 3.19
CA THR A 346 -12.93 -9.82 2.12
C THR A 346 -12.38 -11.24 2.26
N ARG A 347 -11.89 -11.63 3.44
CA ARG A 347 -11.30 -12.96 3.63
C ARG A 347 -12.29 -14.09 3.37
N LEU A 348 -13.57 -13.91 3.72
CA LEU A 348 -14.61 -14.91 3.51
C LEU A 348 -14.97 -15.13 2.03
N ARG A 349 -14.53 -14.27 1.13
CA ARG A 349 -14.67 -14.46 -0.32
C ARG A 349 -13.65 -15.45 -0.90
N TYR A 350 -12.60 -15.77 -0.15
CA TYR A 350 -11.46 -16.58 -0.60
C TYR A 350 -11.30 -17.84 0.24
N PRO A 351 -10.67 -18.90 -0.31
CA PRO A 351 -10.40 -20.11 0.46
C PRO A 351 -9.39 -19.83 1.59
N ARG A 352 -9.39 -20.72 2.58
CA ARG A 352 -8.35 -20.69 3.60
C ARG A 352 -6.97 -20.91 2.96
N SER A 353 -5.99 -20.13 3.36
CA SER A 353 -4.60 -20.28 2.91
C SER A 353 -4.03 -21.65 3.31
N SER A 354 -3.20 -22.19 2.46
CA SER A 354 -2.44 -23.42 2.70
C SER A 354 -0.96 -23.14 2.52
N VAL A 355 -0.13 -23.86 3.27
CA VAL A 355 1.33 -23.79 3.09
C VAL A 355 1.68 -24.40 1.75
N PRO A 356 2.40 -23.70 0.87
CA PRO A 356 2.77 -24.26 -0.42
C PRO A 356 3.75 -25.41 -0.24
N MET A 357 3.63 -26.44 -1.09
CA MET A 357 4.69 -27.44 -1.20
C MET A 357 5.91 -26.78 -1.85
N VAL A 358 6.95 -26.54 -1.08
CA VAL A 358 8.22 -26.04 -1.60
C VAL A 358 8.74 -27.08 -2.62
N ARG A 359 8.72 -26.70 -3.89
CA ARG A 359 9.26 -27.55 -4.96
C ARG A 359 10.76 -27.63 -4.78
N GLY A 360 11.24 -28.71 -4.16
CA GLY A 360 12.67 -29.04 -4.12
C GLY A 360 13.19 -29.01 -5.55
N ARG A 361 14.17 -28.15 -5.85
CA ARG A 361 14.93 -28.31 -7.09
C ARG A 361 15.62 -29.67 -7.02
N ASP A 362 15.08 -30.66 -7.73
CA ASP A 362 15.82 -31.85 -8.06
C ASP A 362 17.16 -31.40 -8.67
N ARG A 363 18.23 -31.56 -7.92
CA ARG A 363 19.58 -31.53 -8.48
C ARG A 363 19.68 -32.72 -9.41
N LYS A 364 19.14 -32.64 -10.62
CA LYS A 364 19.50 -33.54 -11.69
C LYS A 364 20.94 -33.24 -12.03
N GLY A 365 21.74 -34.26 -11.80
CA GLY A 365 23.17 -34.28 -11.89
C GLY A 365 23.72 -33.70 -13.19
N VAL A 366 24.81 -33.01 -13.01
CA VAL A 366 25.84 -32.90 -14.04
C VAL A 366 26.73 -34.10 -13.81
N ASN A 367 26.62 -35.09 -14.70
CA ASN A 367 27.69 -36.04 -15.01
C ASN A 367 28.56 -35.42 -16.08
#